data_dcadcfd1f5d7e6aaafac4768848b939e
#
_entry.id   dcadcfd1f5d7e6aaafac4768848b939e
#
_cell.length_a   1.000
_cell.length_b   1.000
_cell.length_c   1.000
_cell.angle_alpha   90.00
_cell.angle_beta   90.00
_cell.angle_gamma   90.00
#
_symmetry.space_group_name_H-M   'P 1'
#
loop_
_entity.id
_entity.type
_entity.pdbx_description
1 polymer ?
#
loop_
_entity_poly.entity_id
_entity_poly.type
_entity_poly.pdbx_seq_one_letter_code
_entity_poly.pdbx_strand_id
1 'polypeptide(L)'
;MSRQIPLPPSPKPPTLGADRTQTAAADRSSTRRLLVAAAAAGPLFVVSAGMQSVAREGFDLRVHPLSQLSTGDLGWVQILTFALTGLWLLALAVTHRRIVTEGVGRRAVPVLLGIAGVGFVLAGVFVMDPENGFPVGTPDGPADSMSWHGVAHSVAAAVAFTALAAAAVVLTVRAVRARQVSAAIGHGIVGLALLVPVSPETASLQVAANGLIAFTWTTVLALRLRTRALG
;
A
#
# COMPACT_ATOMS: atom_id res chain seq x y z
N MET A 1 35.38 28.91 -65.40
CA MET A 1 35.67 27.99 -64.23
C MET A 1 34.59 28.20 -63.19
N SER A 2 33.53 27.39 -63.21
CA SER A 2 32.44 27.43 -62.21
C SER A 2 32.80 26.54 -61.04
N ARG A 3 32.97 27.14 -59.84
CA ARG A 3 33.16 26.38 -58.60
C ARG A 3 31.84 25.79 -58.19
N GLN A 4 31.71 24.48 -58.22
CA GLN A 4 30.60 23.76 -57.59
C GLN A 4 30.84 23.75 -56.05
N ILE A 5 29.88 24.33 -55.29
CA ILE A 5 29.84 24.29 -53.84
C ILE A 5 29.28 22.91 -53.46
N PRO A 6 29.95 22.09 -52.61
CA PRO A 6 29.41 20.80 -52.19
C PRO A 6 28.17 21.07 -51.27
N LEU A 7 27.09 20.35 -51.56
CA LEU A 7 25.94 20.34 -50.66
C LEU A 7 26.28 19.71 -49.32
N PRO A 8 25.80 20.24 -48.18
CA PRO A 8 25.98 19.64 -46.88
C PRO A 8 25.33 18.25 -46.84
N PRO A 9 25.94 17.30 -46.13
CA PRO A 9 25.38 15.95 -46.00
C PRO A 9 23.98 16.01 -45.36
N SER A 10 23.03 15.29 -45.98
CA SER A 10 21.67 15.17 -45.46
C SER A 10 21.65 14.65 -44.03
N PRO A 11 20.81 15.21 -43.12
CA PRO A 11 20.71 14.73 -41.74
C PRO A 11 20.31 13.25 -41.73
N LYS A 12 21.07 12.43 -40.99
CA LYS A 12 20.74 11.02 -40.80
C LYS A 12 19.34 10.89 -40.22
N PRO A 13 18.44 10.07 -40.80
CA PRO A 13 17.12 9.86 -40.24
C PRO A 13 17.25 9.31 -38.79
N PRO A 14 16.36 9.75 -37.87
CA PRO A 14 16.38 9.26 -36.50
C PRO A 14 16.23 7.74 -36.50
N THR A 15 17.10 7.05 -35.79
CA THR A 15 17.10 5.58 -35.69
C THR A 15 15.95 5.15 -34.78
N LEU A 16 14.79 4.87 -35.34
CA LEU A 16 13.57 4.38 -34.66
C LEU A 16 13.82 3.20 -33.70
N GLY A 17 14.92 2.45 -33.88
CA GLY A 17 15.31 1.35 -33.01
C GLY A 17 15.96 1.79 -31.69
N ALA A 18 16.78 2.85 -31.71
CA ALA A 18 17.46 3.35 -30.50
C ALA A 18 16.48 3.98 -29.51
N ASP A 19 15.47 4.68 -30.01
CA ASP A 19 14.44 5.33 -29.19
C ASP A 19 13.56 4.28 -28.46
N ARG A 20 13.16 3.21 -29.15
CA ARG A 20 12.39 2.10 -28.55
C ARG A 20 13.14 1.35 -27.45
N THR A 21 14.45 1.13 -27.63
CA THR A 21 15.28 0.45 -26.63
C THR A 21 15.51 1.33 -25.40
N GLN A 22 15.67 2.64 -25.57
CA GLN A 22 15.80 3.59 -24.45
C GLN A 22 14.50 3.69 -23.66
N THR A 23 13.34 3.79 -24.34
CA THR A 23 12.02 3.84 -23.70
C THR A 23 11.74 2.56 -22.91
N ALA A 24 12.04 1.38 -23.45
CA ALA A 24 11.86 0.11 -22.75
C ALA A 24 12.81 -0.03 -21.53
N ALA A 25 14.03 0.49 -21.61
CA ALA A 25 14.97 0.49 -20.49
C ALA A 25 14.52 1.44 -19.38
N ALA A 26 14.01 2.62 -19.73
CA ALA A 26 13.46 3.61 -18.79
C ALA A 26 12.23 3.06 -18.06
N ASP A 27 11.33 2.35 -18.77
CA ASP A 27 10.13 1.74 -18.17
C ASP A 27 10.47 0.61 -17.21
N ARG A 28 11.46 -0.24 -17.54
CA ARG A 28 11.98 -1.27 -16.63
C ARG A 28 12.61 -0.66 -15.37
N SER A 29 13.39 0.40 -15.52
CA SER A 29 14.00 1.13 -14.40
C SER A 29 12.93 1.74 -13.49
N SER A 30 11.91 2.39 -14.05
CA SER A 30 10.78 2.96 -13.33
C SER A 30 10.02 1.88 -12.56
N THR A 31 9.65 0.77 -13.21
CA THR A 31 8.95 -0.35 -12.58
C THR A 31 9.75 -0.94 -11.41
N ARG A 32 11.06 -1.08 -11.56
CA ARG A 32 11.93 -1.55 -10.48
C ARG A 32 11.94 -0.62 -9.26
N ARG A 33 12.03 0.70 -9.47
CA ARG A 33 11.98 1.70 -8.40
C ARG A 33 10.65 1.67 -7.66
N LEU A 34 9.54 1.60 -8.38
CA LEU A 34 8.20 1.49 -7.80
C LEU A 34 8.04 0.21 -6.97
N LEU A 35 8.61 -0.92 -7.40
CA LEU A 35 8.56 -2.18 -6.63
C LEU A 35 9.40 -2.12 -5.36
N VAL A 36 10.55 -1.41 -5.37
CA VAL A 36 11.34 -1.18 -4.16
C VAL A 36 10.55 -0.33 -3.16
N ALA A 37 9.93 0.76 -3.62
CA ALA A 37 9.07 1.60 -2.78
C ALA A 37 7.89 0.79 -2.23
N ALA A 38 7.20 0.03 -3.08
CA ALA A 38 6.09 -0.83 -2.66
C ALA A 38 6.50 -1.88 -1.62
N ALA A 39 7.71 -2.46 -1.74
CA ALA A 39 8.23 -3.42 -0.78
C ALA A 39 8.56 -2.77 0.58
N ALA A 40 8.84 -1.48 0.61
CA ALA A 40 9.11 -0.74 1.85
C ALA A 40 7.85 -0.35 2.63
N ALA A 41 6.65 -0.47 2.04
CA ALA A 41 5.39 -0.06 2.68
C ALA A 41 5.15 -0.75 4.02
N GLY A 42 5.29 -2.08 4.06
CA GLY A 42 5.10 -2.87 5.27
C GLY A 42 6.13 -2.54 6.36
N PRO A 43 7.43 -2.64 6.09
CA PRO A 43 8.46 -2.26 7.06
C PRO A 43 8.29 -0.85 7.60
N LEU A 44 8.00 0.14 6.73
CA LEU A 44 7.76 1.52 7.18
C LEU A 44 6.60 1.58 8.16
N PHE A 45 5.44 1.01 7.80
CA PHE A 45 4.26 1.08 8.65
C PHE A 45 4.52 0.43 10.01
N VAL A 46 5.05 -0.81 10.01
CA VAL A 46 5.27 -1.57 11.23
C VAL A 46 6.29 -0.90 12.15
N VAL A 47 7.41 -0.43 11.59
CA VAL A 47 8.46 0.22 12.37
C VAL A 47 7.98 1.59 12.88
N SER A 48 7.38 2.41 12.03
CA SER A 48 6.89 3.73 12.42
C SER A 48 5.80 3.64 13.49
N ALA A 49 4.75 2.84 13.27
CA ALA A 49 3.67 2.67 14.24
C ALA A 49 4.15 2.00 15.54
N GLY A 50 5.02 0.99 15.43
CA GLY A 50 5.60 0.32 16.60
C GLY A 50 6.47 1.26 17.45
N MET A 51 7.33 2.06 16.84
CA MET A 51 8.13 3.06 17.56
C MET A 51 7.25 4.11 18.24
N GLN A 52 6.23 4.62 17.55
CA GLN A 52 5.29 5.58 18.12
C GLN A 52 4.51 4.97 19.29
N SER A 53 4.07 3.71 19.19
CA SER A 53 3.32 3.02 20.24
C SER A 53 4.12 2.87 21.55
N VAL A 54 5.45 2.76 21.45
CA VAL A 54 6.32 2.67 22.63
C VAL A 54 6.76 4.04 23.14
N ALA A 55 6.95 5.01 22.23
CA ALA A 55 7.52 6.30 22.58
C ALA A 55 6.48 7.33 23.04
N ARG A 56 5.21 7.16 22.68
CA ARG A 56 4.17 8.16 22.99
C ARG A 56 3.54 7.89 24.34
N GLU A 57 3.69 8.84 25.25
CA GLU A 57 3.11 8.80 26.59
C GLU A 57 1.57 8.67 26.50
N GLY A 58 1.01 7.81 27.35
CA GLY A 58 -0.42 7.54 27.42
C GLY A 58 -0.95 6.57 26.33
N PHE A 59 -0.15 6.15 25.37
CA PHE A 59 -0.60 5.19 24.36
C PHE A 59 -0.55 3.74 24.88
N ASP A 60 -1.68 3.06 24.83
CA ASP A 60 -1.79 1.61 25.08
C ASP A 60 -2.49 0.92 23.92
N LEU A 61 -1.76 0.06 23.19
CA LEU A 61 -2.28 -0.66 22.04
C LEU A 61 -3.48 -1.57 22.34
N ARG A 62 -3.69 -1.94 23.62
CA ARG A 62 -4.88 -2.72 24.02
C ARG A 62 -6.17 -1.89 23.98
N VAL A 63 -6.05 -0.57 24.11
CA VAL A 63 -7.15 0.38 24.17
C VAL A 63 -7.20 1.24 22.91
N HIS A 64 -6.03 1.74 22.47
CA HIS A 64 -5.92 2.71 21.40
C HIS A 64 -5.57 2.03 20.07
N PRO A 65 -6.39 2.12 19.03
CA PRO A 65 -5.98 1.68 17.69
C PRO A 65 -4.79 2.50 17.18
N LEU A 66 -3.92 1.91 16.36
CA LEU A 66 -2.75 2.58 15.80
C LEU A 66 -3.08 3.88 15.06
N SER A 67 -4.31 4.03 14.59
CA SER A 67 -4.79 5.26 13.94
C SER A 67 -4.90 6.45 14.89
N GLN A 68 -5.10 6.24 16.20
CA GLN A 68 -5.06 7.32 17.18
C GLN A 68 -3.67 7.96 17.33
N LEU A 69 -2.60 7.27 16.91
CA LEU A 69 -1.28 7.89 16.79
C LEU A 69 -1.27 9.10 15.83
N SER A 70 -2.30 9.29 15.02
CA SER A 70 -2.46 10.50 14.18
C SER A 70 -2.96 11.74 14.95
N THR A 71 -3.25 11.61 16.24
CA THR A 71 -3.72 12.71 17.12
C THR A 71 -2.56 13.33 17.91
N GLY A 72 -2.77 14.54 18.45
CA GLY A 72 -1.76 15.27 19.23
C GLY A 72 -0.57 15.78 18.43
N ASP A 73 0.42 16.38 19.10
CA ASP A 73 1.53 17.13 18.47
C ASP A 73 2.40 16.30 17.53
N LEU A 74 2.57 15.00 17.81
CA LEU A 74 3.33 14.06 16.98
C LEU A 74 2.45 13.30 15.99
N GLY A 75 1.16 13.63 15.88
CA GLY A 75 0.21 12.96 15.00
C GLY A 75 0.61 12.98 13.52
N TRP A 76 1.35 14.01 13.10
CA TRP A 76 1.85 14.14 11.73
C TRP A 76 2.74 12.96 11.30
N VAL A 77 3.44 12.30 12.25
CA VAL A 77 4.27 11.11 11.94
C VAL A 77 3.39 9.96 11.45
N GLN A 78 2.27 9.72 12.13
CA GLN A 78 1.34 8.67 11.71
C GLN A 78 0.57 9.04 10.45
N ILE A 79 0.20 10.31 10.29
CA ILE A 79 -0.41 10.83 9.06
C ILE A 79 0.52 10.58 7.86
N LEU A 80 1.82 10.92 8.00
CA LEU A 80 2.81 10.65 6.96
C LEU A 80 3.00 9.16 6.72
N THR A 81 2.97 8.34 7.78
CA THR A 81 3.05 6.88 7.67
C THR A 81 1.89 6.32 6.85
N PHE A 82 0.66 6.76 7.08
CA PHE A 82 -0.51 6.39 6.28
C PHE A 82 -0.37 6.85 4.83
N ALA A 83 0.00 8.11 4.61
CA ALA A 83 0.14 8.66 3.27
C ALA A 83 1.19 7.91 2.44
N LEU A 84 2.39 7.69 2.97
CA LEU A 84 3.45 6.95 2.29
C LEU A 84 3.06 5.49 2.04
N THR A 85 2.44 4.83 3.01
CA THR A 85 1.94 3.45 2.85
C THR A 85 0.92 3.39 1.72
N GLY A 86 -0.04 4.31 1.69
CA GLY A 86 -1.04 4.40 0.63
C GLY A 86 -0.42 4.65 -0.75
N LEU A 87 0.52 5.60 -0.87
CA LEU A 87 1.22 5.88 -2.12
C LEU A 87 2.02 4.66 -2.62
N TRP A 88 2.61 3.89 -1.72
CA TRP A 88 3.36 2.69 -2.10
C TRP A 88 2.46 1.52 -2.47
N LEU A 89 1.26 1.43 -1.91
CA LEU A 89 0.22 0.51 -2.39
C LEU A 89 -0.27 0.89 -3.81
N LEU A 90 -0.38 2.18 -4.11
CA LEU A 90 -0.65 2.65 -5.48
C LEU A 90 0.48 2.27 -6.44
N ALA A 91 1.74 2.40 -6.00
CA ALA A 91 2.89 1.93 -6.78
C ALA A 91 2.83 0.41 -7.03
N LEU A 92 2.41 -0.38 -6.02
CA LEU A 92 2.18 -1.82 -6.17
C LEU A 92 1.06 -2.12 -7.17
N ALA A 93 -0.03 -1.36 -7.14
CA ALA A 93 -1.13 -1.49 -8.10
C ALA A 93 -0.66 -1.26 -9.54
N VAL A 94 0.08 -0.18 -9.78
CA VAL A 94 0.63 0.16 -11.10
C VAL A 94 1.59 -0.92 -11.60
N THR A 95 2.51 -1.37 -10.74
CA THR A 95 3.50 -2.38 -11.12
C THR A 95 2.88 -3.75 -11.33
N HIS A 96 1.90 -4.14 -10.51
CA HIS A 96 1.12 -5.37 -10.74
C HIS A 96 0.45 -5.35 -12.12
N ARG A 97 -0.18 -4.24 -12.50
CA ARG A 97 -0.85 -4.08 -13.80
C ARG A 97 0.13 -4.19 -14.98
N ARG A 98 1.37 -3.70 -14.82
CA ARG A 98 2.42 -3.76 -15.85
C ARG A 98 2.98 -5.17 -16.02
N ILE A 99 3.14 -5.91 -14.93
CA ILE A 99 3.82 -7.22 -14.92
C ILE A 99 2.84 -8.37 -15.16
N VAL A 100 1.63 -8.30 -14.59
CA VAL A 100 0.63 -9.36 -14.66
C VAL A 100 -0.37 -9.05 -15.77
N THR A 101 -0.06 -9.48 -16.98
CA THR A 101 -0.84 -9.18 -18.20
C THR A 101 -1.96 -10.19 -18.46
N GLU A 102 -1.88 -11.39 -17.84
CA GLU A 102 -2.79 -12.50 -18.13
C GLU A 102 -3.32 -13.20 -16.87
N GLY A 103 -4.41 -13.95 -17.05
CA GLY A 103 -5.01 -14.81 -16.04
C GLY A 103 -5.88 -14.07 -15.02
N VAL A 104 -6.32 -14.86 -14.01
CA VAL A 104 -7.20 -14.36 -12.94
C VAL A 104 -6.52 -13.23 -12.17
N GLY A 105 -7.27 -12.18 -11.89
CA GLY A 105 -6.79 -11.05 -11.09
C GLY A 105 -5.97 -10.00 -11.86
N ARG A 106 -5.68 -10.18 -13.16
CA ARG A 106 -4.90 -9.19 -13.93
C ARG A 106 -5.47 -7.78 -13.89
N ARG A 107 -6.79 -7.64 -13.83
CA ARG A 107 -7.50 -6.35 -13.73
C ARG A 107 -7.98 -6.06 -12.31
N ALA A 108 -8.55 -7.07 -11.63
CA ALA A 108 -9.13 -6.89 -10.30
C ALA A 108 -8.09 -6.56 -9.23
N VAL A 109 -6.96 -7.28 -9.20
CA VAL A 109 -5.93 -7.05 -8.16
C VAL A 109 -5.38 -5.63 -8.18
N PRO A 110 -4.94 -5.04 -9.32
CA PRO A 110 -4.45 -3.67 -9.31
C PRO A 110 -5.53 -2.64 -8.95
N VAL A 111 -6.79 -2.88 -9.29
CA VAL A 111 -7.90 -1.99 -8.87
C VAL A 111 -8.08 -2.06 -7.35
N LEU A 112 -8.12 -3.26 -6.78
CA LEU A 112 -8.27 -3.47 -5.33
C LEU A 112 -7.08 -2.91 -4.53
N LEU A 113 -5.85 -3.10 -5.01
CA LEU A 113 -4.67 -2.48 -4.42
C LEU A 113 -4.72 -0.95 -4.53
N GLY A 114 -5.25 -0.42 -5.64
CA GLY A 114 -5.47 1.01 -5.84
C GLY A 114 -6.49 1.58 -4.85
N ILE A 115 -7.62 0.90 -4.66
CA ILE A 115 -8.64 1.27 -3.68
C ILE A 115 -8.03 1.29 -2.27
N ALA A 116 -7.28 0.24 -1.92
CA ALA A 116 -6.59 0.19 -0.63
C ALA A 116 -5.59 1.34 -0.46
N GLY A 117 -4.80 1.64 -1.49
CA GLY A 117 -3.84 2.74 -1.46
C GLY A 117 -4.51 4.10 -1.26
N VAL A 118 -5.59 4.39 -1.99
CA VAL A 118 -6.39 5.61 -1.81
C VAL A 118 -6.99 5.65 -0.40
N GLY A 119 -7.54 4.54 0.08
CA GLY A 119 -8.11 4.44 1.42
C GLY A 119 -7.09 4.77 2.53
N PHE A 120 -5.85 4.29 2.44
CA PHE A 120 -4.79 4.64 3.39
C PHE A 120 -4.36 6.11 3.30
N VAL A 121 -4.31 6.70 2.10
CA VAL A 121 -4.06 8.14 1.96
C VAL A 121 -5.18 8.94 2.64
N LEU A 122 -6.45 8.56 2.41
CA LEU A 122 -7.60 9.22 3.01
C LEU A 122 -7.63 9.03 4.54
N ALA A 123 -7.25 7.85 5.04
CA ALA A 123 -7.09 7.63 6.48
C ALA A 123 -6.01 8.52 7.12
N GLY A 124 -4.98 8.92 6.35
CA GLY A 124 -4.03 9.93 6.78
C GLY A 124 -4.57 11.36 6.74
N VAL A 125 -5.41 11.68 5.75
CA VAL A 125 -6.03 13.02 5.61
C VAL A 125 -7.11 13.27 6.66
N PHE A 126 -7.95 12.27 6.92
CA PHE A 126 -9.00 12.33 7.93
C PHE A 126 -8.48 11.72 9.23
N VAL A 127 -8.23 12.56 10.23
CA VAL A 127 -7.67 12.15 11.51
C VAL A 127 -8.75 11.58 12.41
N MET A 128 -8.40 10.55 13.21
CA MET A 128 -9.26 9.99 14.26
C MET A 128 -9.57 11.01 15.36
N ASP A 129 -10.66 10.79 16.07
CA ASP A 129 -10.97 11.57 17.27
C ASP A 129 -10.08 11.15 18.44
N PRO A 130 -9.60 12.08 19.28
CA PRO A 130 -8.99 11.76 20.55
C PRO A 130 -10.00 11.10 21.48
N GLU A 131 -9.63 10.00 22.13
CA GLU A 131 -10.50 9.29 23.08
C GLU A 131 -9.69 8.42 24.04
N ASN A 132 -10.34 7.92 25.10
CA ASN A 132 -9.75 6.97 26.05
C ASN A 132 -8.46 7.47 26.71
N GLY A 133 -8.34 8.77 27.01
CA GLY A 133 -7.14 9.34 27.64
C GLY A 133 -5.96 9.62 26.69
N PHE A 134 -6.12 9.40 25.39
CA PHE A 134 -5.03 9.63 24.43
C PHE A 134 -5.43 10.62 23.31
N PRO A 135 -4.55 11.62 22.98
CA PRO A 135 -3.27 11.94 23.64
C PRO A 135 -3.46 12.47 25.07
N VAL A 136 -2.39 12.49 25.86
CA VAL A 136 -2.43 12.97 27.27
C VAL A 136 -3.18 14.28 27.37
N GLY A 137 -4.14 14.35 28.32
CA GLY A 137 -5.07 15.47 28.49
C GLY A 137 -6.44 15.27 27.83
N THR A 138 -6.62 14.20 27.06
CA THR A 138 -7.95 13.77 26.59
C THR A 138 -8.72 13.13 27.74
N PRO A 139 -10.05 13.36 27.86
CA PRO A 139 -10.87 12.67 28.86
C PRO A 139 -10.80 11.15 28.72
N ASP A 140 -10.94 10.44 29.85
CA ASP A 140 -11.07 8.99 29.87
C ASP A 140 -12.41 8.55 29.24
N GLY A 141 -12.37 7.39 28.58
CA GLY A 141 -13.54 6.81 27.92
C GLY A 141 -13.66 7.19 26.45
N PRO A 142 -14.65 6.58 25.76
CA PRO A 142 -14.90 6.86 24.35
C PRO A 142 -15.38 8.30 24.14
N ALA A 143 -15.13 8.85 22.95
CA ALA A 143 -15.69 10.15 22.58
C ALA A 143 -17.23 10.12 22.62
N ASP A 144 -17.87 11.18 23.12
CA ASP A 144 -19.32 11.28 23.18
C ASP A 144 -20.01 11.13 21.81
N SER A 145 -19.34 11.58 20.77
CA SER A 145 -19.76 11.40 19.38
C SER A 145 -18.56 11.41 18.46
N MET A 146 -18.60 10.56 17.44
CA MET A 146 -17.55 10.56 16.42
C MET A 146 -17.70 11.78 15.51
N SER A 147 -16.60 12.49 15.29
CA SER A 147 -16.57 13.59 14.33
C SER A 147 -16.71 13.07 12.90
N TRP A 148 -17.07 13.94 11.96
CA TRP A 148 -17.13 13.55 10.54
C TRP A 148 -15.75 13.11 10.00
N HIS A 149 -14.65 13.64 10.54
CA HIS A 149 -13.29 13.19 10.22
C HIS A 149 -13.06 11.76 10.72
N GLY A 150 -13.40 11.44 11.96
CA GLY A 150 -13.30 10.11 12.52
C GLY A 150 -14.16 9.09 11.76
N VAL A 151 -15.36 9.47 11.35
CA VAL A 151 -16.21 8.63 10.48
C VAL A 151 -15.56 8.41 9.12
N ALA A 152 -15.06 9.47 8.46
CA ALA A 152 -14.40 9.38 7.16
C ALA A 152 -13.14 8.51 7.23
N HIS A 153 -12.33 8.67 8.30
CA HIS A 153 -11.16 7.80 8.57
C HIS A 153 -11.58 6.33 8.66
N SER A 154 -12.55 6.04 9.50
CA SER A 154 -13.01 4.67 9.76
C SER A 154 -13.54 4.00 8.49
N VAL A 155 -14.33 4.72 7.70
CA VAL A 155 -14.83 4.25 6.40
C VAL A 155 -13.66 4.01 5.44
N ALA A 156 -12.71 4.95 5.32
CA ALA A 156 -11.56 4.81 4.44
C ALA A 156 -10.70 3.60 4.82
N ALA A 157 -10.44 3.38 6.12
CA ALA A 157 -9.72 2.23 6.62
C ALA A 157 -10.47 0.91 6.36
N ALA A 158 -11.78 0.86 6.64
CA ALA A 158 -12.60 -0.33 6.39
C ALA A 158 -12.60 -0.72 4.90
N VAL A 159 -12.78 0.26 4.00
CA VAL A 159 -12.72 0.04 2.56
C VAL A 159 -11.34 -0.45 2.13
N ALA A 160 -10.26 0.13 2.70
CA ALA A 160 -8.90 -0.28 2.38
C ALA A 160 -8.62 -1.73 2.78
N PHE A 161 -8.93 -2.13 4.02
CA PHE A 161 -8.73 -3.52 4.48
C PHE A 161 -9.62 -4.51 3.73
N THR A 162 -10.87 -4.16 3.44
CA THR A 162 -11.77 -4.98 2.62
C THR A 162 -11.22 -5.19 1.21
N ALA A 163 -10.67 -4.14 0.60
CA ALA A 163 -10.04 -4.25 -0.72
C ALA A 163 -8.80 -5.15 -0.69
N LEU A 164 -7.96 -5.08 0.37
CA LEU A 164 -6.82 -5.98 0.56
C LEU A 164 -7.27 -7.44 0.74
N ALA A 165 -8.32 -7.68 1.54
CA ALA A 165 -8.91 -9.00 1.70
C ALA A 165 -9.40 -9.57 0.37
N ALA A 166 -10.15 -8.79 -0.39
CA ALA A 166 -10.63 -9.17 -1.72
C ALA A 166 -9.47 -9.46 -2.70
N ALA A 167 -8.40 -8.65 -2.67
CA ALA A 167 -7.22 -8.90 -3.49
C ALA A 167 -6.53 -10.22 -3.13
N ALA A 168 -6.43 -10.54 -1.82
CA ALA A 168 -5.88 -11.80 -1.34
C ALA A 168 -6.73 -12.99 -1.79
N VAL A 169 -8.06 -12.90 -1.71
CA VAL A 169 -8.99 -13.94 -2.22
C VAL A 169 -8.81 -14.15 -3.73
N VAL A 170 -8.75 -13.08 -4.52
CA VAL A 170 -8.52 -13.19 -5.97
C VAL A 170 -7.18 -13.86 -6.28
N LEU A 171 -6.12 -13.52 -5.53
CA LEU A 171 -4.80 -14.16 -5.70
C LEU A 171 -4.79 -15.61 -5.23
N THR A 172 -5.58 -15.97 -4.22
CA THR A 172 -5.82 -17.36 -3.82
C THR A 172 -6.42 -18.16 -4.98
N VAL A 173 -7.50 -17.66 -5.60
CA VAL A 173 -8.13 -18.30 -6.76
C VAL A 173 -7.14 -18.44 -7.92
N ARG A 174 -6.33 -17.41 -8.18
CA ARG A 174 -5.26 -17.47 -9.20
C ARG A 174 -4.26 -18.59 -8.90
N ALA A 175 -3.78 -18.67 -7.67
CA ALA A 175 -2.80 -19.65 -7.25
C ALA A 175 -3.34 -21.08 -7.30
N VAL A 176 -4.58 -21.30 -6.88
CA VAL A 176 -5.26 -22.60 -6.99
C VAL A 176 -5.36 -23.04 -8.45
N ARG A 177 -5.82 -22.17 -9.35
CA ARG A 177 -5.91 -22.47 -10.78
C ARG A 177 -4.54 -22.74 -11.43
N ALA A 178 -3.49 -22.12 -10.93
CA ALA A 178 -2.12 -22.35 -11.35
C ALA A 178 -1.44 -23.54 -10.64
N ARG A 179 -2.14 -24.26 -9.76
CA ARG A 179 -1.64 -25.36 -8.92
C ARG A 179 -0.45 -24.97 -8.04
N GLN A 180 -0.38 -23.71 -7.63
CA GLN A 180 0.66 -23.16 -6.76
C GLN A 180 0.22 -23.23 -5.29
N VAL A 181 0.32 -24.41 -4.69
CA VAL A 181 -0.24 -24.71 -3.36
C VAL A 181 0.25 -23.75 -2.27
N SER A 182 1.55 -23.53 -2.15
CA SER A 182 2.12 -22.63 -1.12
C SER A 182 1.64 -21.18 -1.27
N ALA A 183 1.50 -20.70 -2.50
CA ALA A 183 0.98 -19.38 -2.78
C ALA A 183 -0.53 -19.30 -2.44
N ALA A 184 -1.29 -20.34 -2.77
CA ALA A 184 -2.73 -20.42 -2.46
C ALA A 184 -2.96 -20.39 -0.94
N ILE A 185 -2.20 -21.18 -0.17
CA ILE A 185 -2.26 -21.18 1.30
C ILE A 185 -1.89 -19.79 1.84
N GLY A 186 -0.78 -19.20 1.40
CA GLY A 186 -0.34 -17.90 1.90
C GLY A 186 -1.35 -16.78 1.64
N HIS A 187 -1.89 -16.70 0.42
CA HIS A 187 -2.93 -15.72 0.09
C HIS A 187 -4.24 -16.01 0.82
N GLY A 188 -4.61 -17.30 0.97
CA GLY A 188 -5.82 -17.74 1.66
C GLY A 188 -5.82 -17.37 3.13
N ILE A 189 -4.71 -17.60 3.85
CA ILE A 189 -4.55 -17.20 5.25
C ILE A 189 -4.74 -15.69 5.41
N VAL A 190 -4.12 -14.88 4.56
CA VAL A 190 -4.28 -13.43 4.60
C VAL A 190 -5.72 -13.01 4.35
N GLY A 191 -6.36 -13.56 3.31
CA GLY A 191 -7.75 -13.26 3.00
C GLY A 191 -8.69 -13.61 4.16
N LEU A 192 -8.52 -14.78 4.75
CA LEU A 192 -9.31 -15.22 5.92
C LEU A 192 -9.08 -14.33 7.13
N ALA A 193 -7.82 -14.02 7.47
CA ALA A 193 -7.51 -13.18 8.62
C ALA A 193 -8.16 -11.78 8.51
N LEU A 194 -8.09 -11.16 7.32
CA LEU A 194 -8.66 -9.83 7.09
C LEU A 194 -10.20 -9.83 7.00
N LEU A 195 -10.83 -10.98 6.79
CA LEU A 195 -12.29 -11.13 6.76
C LEU A 195 -12.90 -11.49 8.11
N VAL A 196 -12.07 -11.80 9.12
CA VAL A 196 -12.58 -12.02 10.49
C VAL A 196 -13.23 -10.74 10.98
N PRO A 197 -14.51 -10.78 11.41
CA PRO A 197 -15.17 -9.60 11.96
C PRO A 197 -14.39 -9.02 13.15
N VAL A 198 -14.33 -7.70 13.23
CA VAL A 198 -13.66 -7.03 14.34
C VAL A 198 -14.55 -7.09 15.58
N SER A 199 -14.04 -7.68 16.66
CA SER A 199 -14.70 -7.69 17.96
C SER A 199 -14.45 -6.36 18.66
N PRO A 200 -15.50 -5.69 19.20
CA PRO A 200 -15.33 -4.44 19.92
C PRO A 200 -14.33 -4.52 21.08
N GLU A 201 -14.30 -5.66 21.79
CA GLU A 201 -13.43 -5.85 22.98
C GLU A 201 -11.94 -5.93 22.63
N THR A 202 -11.61 -6.35 21.40
CA THR A 202 -10.22 -6.55 20.95
C THR A 202 -9.91 -5.74 19.69
N ALA A 203 -10.74 -4.76 19.35
CA ALA A 203 -10.67 -4.02 18.09
C ALA A 203 -9.27 -3.45 17.81
N SER A 204 -8.66 -2.80 18.79
CA SER A 204 -7.34 -2.18 18.64
C SER A 204 -6.25 -3.19 18.30
N LEU A 205 -6.17 -4.29 19.04
CA LEU A 205 -5.21 -5.36 18.82
C LEU A 205 -5.47 -6.09 17.50
N GLN A 206 -6.75 -6.36 17.19
CA GLN A 206 -7.12 -7.06 15.97
C GLN A 206 -6.79 -6.21 14.72
N VAL A 207 -7.10 -4.92 14.73
CA VAL A 207 -6.78 -4.02 13.61
C VAL A 207 -5.26 -3.87 13.46
N ALA A 208 -4.51 -3.81 14.57
CA ALA A 208 -3.04 -3.80 14.52
C ALA A 208 -2.48 -5.10 13.90
N ALA A 209 -3.00 -6.27 14.31
CA ALA A 209 -2.63 -7.56 13.74
C ALA A 209 -2.99 -7.65 12.24
N ASN A 210 -4.18 -7.19 11.86
CA ASN A 210 -4.60 -7.11 10.47
C ASN A 210 -3.65 -6.22 9.64
N GLY A 211 -3.22 -5.09 10.19
CA GLY A 211 -2.21 -4.22 9.58
C GLY A 211 -0.88 -4.95 9.36
N LEU A 212 -0.37 -5.63 10.38
CA LEU A 212 0.86 -6.41 10.30
C LEU A 212 0.78 -7.49 9.21
N ILE A 213 -0.32 -8.26 9.18
CA ILE A 213 -0.55 -9.32 8.20
C ILE A 213 -0.63 -8.74 6.79
N ALA A 214 -1.46 -7.72 6.59
CA ALA A 214 -1.71 -7.11 5.28
C ALA A 214 -0.44 -6.48 4.70
N PHE A 215 0.30 -5.72 5.49
CA PHE A 215 1.50 -5.03 5.01
C PHE A 215 2.70 -5.96 4.82
N THR A 216 2.84 -6.99 5.65
CA THR A 216 3.81 -8.07 5.38
C THR A 216 3.49 -8.78 4.08
N TRP A 217 2.22 -9.10 3.85
CA TRP A 217 1.77 -9.73 2.61
C TRP A 217 2.01 -8.86 1.37
N THR A 218 1.70 -7.54 1.42
CA THR A 218 1.94 -6.63 0.30
C THR A 218 3.42 -6.46 0.01
N THR A 219 4.28 -6.44 1.05
CA THR A 219 5.74 -6.47 0.91
C THR A 219 6.22 -7.72 0.17
N VAL A 220 5.77 -8.91 0.59
CA VAL A 220 6.11 -10.17 -0.07
C VAL A 220 5.62 -10.19 -1.51
N LEU A 221 4.41 -9.67 -1.77
CA LEU A 221 3.86 -9.56 -3.13
C LEU A 221 4.74 -8.67 -4.01
N ALA A 222 5.17 -7.50 -3.52
CA ALA A 222 6.06 -6.59 -4.23
C ALA A 222 7.42 -7.24 -4.55
N LEU A 223 8.02 -7.97 -3.59
CA LEU A 223 9.27 -8.68 -3.79
C LEU A 223 9.15 -9.80 -4.83
N ARG A 224 8.06 -10.57 -4.80
CA ARG A 224 7.79 -11.61 -5.81
C ARG A 224 7.58 -11.03 -7.21
N LEU A 225 6.91 -9.88 -7.32
CA LEU A 225 6.77 -9.20 -8.61
C LEU A 225 8.12 -8.67 -9.10
N ARG A 226 8.97 -8.18 -8.20
CA ARG A 226 10.32 -7.73 -8.54
C ARG A 226 11.18 -8.85 -9.11
N THR A 227 11.17 -10.05 -8.53
CA THR A 227 11.91 -11.19 -9.08
C THR A 227 11.43 -11.58 -10.48
N ARG A 228 10.11 -11.51 -10.75
CA ARG A 228 9.54 -11.75 -12.09
C ARG A 228 9.92 -10.68 -13.12
N ALA A 229 10.10 -9.44 -12.69
CA ALA A 229 10.48 -8.35 -13.59
C ALA A 229 11.97 -8.32 -13.93
N LEU A 230 12.83 -9.11 -13.23
CA LEU A 230 14.26 -9.20 -13.41
C LEU A 230 14.71 -10.47 -14.15
N GLY A 231 13.86 -11.48 -14.23
CA GLY A 231 14.05 -12.70 -15.02
C GLY A 231 13.38 -12.59 -16.37
#